data_f783372ea628d6b96d32499e18768d80
#
_entry.id   f783372ea628d6b96d32499e18768d80
#
_cell.length_a   1.000
_cell.length_b   1.000
_cell.length_c   1.000
_cell.angle_alpha   90.00
_cell.angle_beta   90.00
_cell.angle_gamma   90.00
#
_symmetry.space_group_name_H-M   'P 1'
#
loop_
_entity.id
_entity.type
_entity.pdbx_description
1 polymer ?
#
loop_
_entity_poly.entity_id
_entity_poly.type
_entity_poly.pdbx_seq_one_letter_code
_entity_poly.pdbx_strand_id
1 'polypeptide(L)'
;MNASLARIARYTAAGEAKSIALLGNAAEILPELVKRGVKPDAVTDQTSAHDPVHGYLPMGWSVPQWLAEQKANPDAVRDAAKKSMRVHVEAMLAFQKQGIPTFDYGNNIRQMAKDEGCTNAFDFPGFVPAYVRPLFCRGVGPFRWAALSGDPEDIYKTAAKVKELIPDD
;
A
#
# COMPACT_ATOMS: atom_id res chain seq x y z
N MET A 1 -1.18 -19.88 3.11
CA MET A 1 -1.20 -19.06 4.35
C MET A 1 -0.54 -19.75 5.55
N ASN A 2 -0.95 -20.95 6.00
CA ASN A 2 -0.33 -21.62 7.18
C ASN A 2 1.19 -21.77 7.08
N ALA A 3 1.70 -22.24 5.94
CA ALA A 3 3.14 -22.38 5.71
C ALA A 3 3.89 -21.04 5.75
N SER A 4 3.27 -19.95 5.25
CA SER A 4 3.87 -18.62 5.28
C SER A 4 3.96 -18.08 6.72
N LEU A 5 2.89 -18.22 7.50
CA LEU A 5 2.88 -17.81 8.91
C LEU A 5 3.89 -18.62 9.74
N ALA A 6 4.00 -19.93 9.52
CA ALA A 6 5.00 -20.77 10.18
C ALA A 6 6.44 -20.35 9.82
N ARG A 7 6.70 -19.99 8.56
CA ARG A 7 8.00 -19.45 8.14
C ARG A 7 8.31 -18.11 8.80
N ILE A 8 7.34 -17.19 8.85
CA ILE A 8 7.49 -15.90 9.53
C ILE A 8 7.89 -16.12 10.99
N ALA A 9 7.09 -16.93 11.73
CA ALA A 9 7.37 -17.21 13.14
C ALA A 9 8.78 -17.79 13.35
N ARG A 10 9.21 -18.74 12.49
CA ARG A 10 10.55 -19.32 12.56
C ARG A 10 11.67 -18.29 12.35
N TYR A 11 11.55 -17.45 11.31
CA TYR A 11 12.59 -16.46 10.99
C TYR A 11 12.63 -15.36 12.04
N THR A 12 11.46 -14.92 12.53
CA THR A 12 11.39 -13.95 13.62
C THR A 12 12.05 -14.47 14.89
N ALA A 13 11.78 -15.72 15.28
CA ALA A 13 12.41 -16.35 16.44
C ALA A 13 13.93 -16.52 16.29
N ALA A 14 14.43 -16.71 15.06
CA ALA A 14 15.84 -16.82 14.75
C ALA A 14 16.56 -15.46 14.59
N GLY A 15 15.83 -14.32 14.62
CA GLY A 15 16.40 -13.00 14.30
C GLY A 15 16.83 -12.84 12.84
N GLU A 16 16.30 -13.69 11.93
CA GLU A 16 16.64 -13.66 10.52
C GLU A 16 15.72 -12.74 9.72
N ALA A 17 16.26 -11.70 9.09
CA ALA A 17 15.53 -10.84 8.15
C ALA A 17 15.28 -11.58 6.83
N LYS A 18 14.00 -11.89 6.55
CA LYS A 18 13.56 -12.60 5.33
C LYS A 18 12.28 -11.98 4.77
N SER A 19 12.24 -11.80 3.45
CA SER A 19 11.01 -11.47 2.74
C SER A 19 10.23 -12.74 2.42
N ILE A 20 8.92 -12.72 2.70
CA ILE A 20 8.01 -13.84 2.41
C ILE A 20 6.87 -13.30 1.55
N ALA A 21 6.76 -13.79 0.32
CA ALA A 21 5.64 -13.50 -0.55
C ALA A 21 4.53 -14.57 -0.37
N LEU A 22 3.29 -14.10 -0.31
CA LEU A 22 2.10 -14.94 -0.34
C LEU A 22 1.25 -14.52 -1.54
N LEU A 23 1.09 -15.45 -2.49
CA LEU A 23 0.19 -15.21 -3.63
C LEU A 23 -1.27 -15.35 -3.18
N GLY A 24 -2.06 -14.29 -3.40
CA GLY A 24 -3.48 -14.28 -3.10
C GLY A 24 -4.08 -12.88 -3.18
N ASN A 25 -5.39 -12.80 -2.99
CA ASN A 25 -6.11 -11.54 -2.99
C ASN A 25 -6.07 -10.89 -1.60
N ALA A 26 -5.67 -9.62 -1.52
CA ALA A 26 -5.54 -8.91 -0.25
C ALA A 26 -6.89 -8.78 0.49
N ALA A 27 -8.00 -8.59 -0.26
CA ALA A 27 -9.34 -8.53 0.32
C ALA A 27 -9.82 -9.87 0.92
N GLU A 28 -9.15 -10.98 0.61
CA GLU A 28 -9.41 -12.30 1.22
C GLU A 28 -8.42 -12.60 2.36
N ILE A 29 -7.15 -12.26 2.14
CA ILE A 29 -6.05 -12.62 3.05
C ILE A 29 -6.07 -11.76 4.30
N LEU A 30 -6.23 -10.42 4.19
CA LEU A 30 -6.19 -9.54 5.34
C LEU A 30 -7.32 -9.81 6.36
N PRO A 31 -8.60 -9.98 5.94
CA PRO A 31 -9.66 -10.37 6.89
C PRO A 31 -9.36 -11.68 7.60
N GLU A 32 -8.78 -12.66 6.89
CA GLU A 32 -8.42 -13.95 7.49
C GLU A 32 -7.26 -13.82 8.50
N LEU A 33 -6.27 -12.95 8.24
CA LEU A 33 -5.21 -12.65 9.20
C LEU A 33 -5.76 -11.96 10.45
N VAL A 34 -6.70 -11.01 10.30
CA VAL A 34 -7.42 -10.38 11.42
C VAL A 34 -8.16 -11.43 12.24
N LYS A 35 -8.94 -12.30 11.58
CA LYS A 35 -9.68 -13.38 12.23
C LYS A 35 -8.79 -14.34 13.02
N ARG A 36 -7.58 -14.59 12.54
CA ARG A 36 -6.59 -15.45 13.22
C ARG A 36 -5.84 -14.74 14.33
N GLY A 37 -6.09 -13.46 14.57
CA GLY A 37 -5.38 -12.68 15.59
C GLY A 37 -3.91 -12.46 15.28
N VAL A 38 -3.52 -12.49 14.00
CA VAL A 38 -2.14 -12.18 13.58
C VAL A 38 -1.86 -10.71 13.86
N LYS A 39 -0.74 -10.42 14.53
CA LYS A 39 -0.32 -9.06 14.90
C LYS A 39 1.00 -8.72 14.21
N PRO A 40 0.98 -8.13 13.01
CA PRO A 40 2.19 -7.59 12.38
C PRO A 40 2.62 -6.29 13.08
N ASP A 41 3.88 -5.90 12.90
CA ASP A 41 4.42 -4.63 13.43
C ASP A 41 3.86 -3.41 12.69
N ALA A 42 3.49 -3.57 11.42
CA ALA A 42 2.82 -2.56 10.61
C ALA A 42 2.01 -3.20 9.48
N VAL A 43 0.99 -2.48 9.00
CA VAL A 43 0.19 -2.84 7.83
C VAL A 43 0.19 -1.69 6.84
N THR A 44 0.54 -1.97 5.60
CA THR A 44 0.49 -0.99 4.51
C THR A 44 -0.15 -1.58 3.26
N ASP A 45 -0.80 -0.72 2.47
CA ASP A 45 -1.31 -1.09 1.15
C ASP A 45 -0.58 -0.34 0.04
N GLN A 46 -0.23 -1.06 -1.02
CA GLN A 46 0.40 -0.55 -2.24
C GLN A 46 -0.26 -1.10 -3.51
N THR A 47 -1.52 -1.54 -3.42
CA THR A 47 -2.26 -2.01 -4.58
C THR A 47 -2.50 -0.90 -5.60
N SER A 48 -2.68 -1.26 -6.88
CA SER A 48 -2.94 -0.28 -7.97
C SER A 48 -4.41 0.18 -7.97
N ALA A 49 -4.92 0.66 -6.83
CA ALA A 49 -6.31 1.04 -6.63
C ALA A 49 -6.74 2.33 -7.38
N HIS A 50 -5.80 3.03 -8.05
CA HIS A 50 -6.14 4.15 -8.93
C HIS A 50 -6.96 3.72 -10.13
N ASP A 51 -6.72 2.52 -10.66
CA ASP A 51 -7.48 1.93 -11.75
C ASP A 51 -8.23 0.69 -11.26
N PRO A 52 -9.50 0.82 -10.89
CA PRO A 52 -10.27 -0.31 -10.39
C PRO A 52 -10.57 -1.37 -11.43
N VAL A 53 -10.40 -1.09 -12.73
CA VAL A 53 -10.64 -2.05 -13.81
C VAL A 53 -9.41 -2.89 -14.08
N HIS A 54 -8.24 -2.26 -14.27
CA HIS A 54 -7.02 -2.94 -14.70
C HIS A 54 -5.99 -3.12 -13.57
N GLY A 55 -6.16 -2.41 -12.45
CA GLY A 55 -5.19 -2.38 -11.37
C GLY A 55 -5.58 -3.19 -10.13
N TYR A 56 -6.83 -3.63 -9.98
CA TYR A 56 -7.30 -4.32 -8.79
C TYR A 56 -8.13 -5.56 -9.14
N LEU A 57 -7.62 -6.75 -8.80
CA LEU A 57 -8.33 -8.01 -8.98
C LEU A 57 -9.49 -8.12 -7.97
N PRO A 58 -10.76 -8.24 -8.42
CA PRO A 58 -11.88 -8.42 -7.50
C PRO A 58 -11.76 -9.72 -6.69
N MET A 59 -12.21 -9.67 -5.44
CA MET A 59 -12.30 -10.82 -4.55
C MET A 59 -13.15 -11.94 -5.17
N GLY A 60 -12.69 -13.18 -5.08
CA GLY A 60 -13.36 -14.35 -5.64
C GLY A 60 -13.19 -14.54 -7.14
N TRP A 61 -12.55 -13.61 -7.85
CA TRP A 61 -12.33 -13.74 -9.28
C TRP A 61 -10.98 -14.38 -9.60
N SER A 62 -10.97 -15.22 -10.64
CA SER A 62 -9.72 -15.69 -11.22
C SER A 62 -9.10 -14.64 -12.14
N VAL A 63 -7.76 -14.66 -12.30
CA VAL A 63 -7.07 -13.77 -13.24
C VAL A 63 -7.59 -13.91 -14.68
N PRO A 64 -7.81 -15.13 -15.24
CA PRO A 64 -8.40 -15.26 -16.56
C PRO A 64 -9.79 -14.64 -16.68
N GLN A 65 -10.66 -14.82 -15.68
CA GLN A 65 -11.98 -14.18 -15.66
C GLN A 65 -11.87 -12.67 -15.65
N TRP A 66 -11.04 -12.11 -14.76
CA TRP A 66 -10.81 -10.68 -14.67
C TRP A 66 -10.32 -10.08 -15.99
N LEU A 67 -9.34 -10.71 -16.66
CA LEU A 67 -8.83 -10.26 -17.96
C LEU A 67 -9.89 -10.31 -19.07
N ALA A 68 -10.79 -11.27 -19.04
CA ALA A 68 -11.90 -11.37 -19.98
C ALA A 68 -12.94 -10.26 -19.73
N GLU A 69 -13.34 -10.07 -18.48
CA GLU A 69 -14.37 -9.12 -18.09
C GLU A 69 -13.91 -7.65 -18.23
N GLN A 70 -12.61 -7.36 -18.11
CA GLN A 70 -12.07 -6.02 -18.39
C GLN A 70 -12.47 -5.51 -19.79
N LYS A 71 -12.57 -6.41 -20.75
CA LYS A 71 -12.95 -6.09 -22.13
C LYS A 71 -14.45 -6.18 -22.36
N ALA A 72 -15.10 -7.18 -21.76
CA ALA A 72 -16.50 -7.49 -21.99
C ALA A 72 -17.44 -6.60 -21.15
N ASN A 73 -17.09 -6.33 -19.92
CA ASN A 73 -17.95 -5.64 -18.96
C ASN A 73 -17.13 -4.85 -17.90
N PRO A 74 -16.43 -3.78 -18.31
CA PRO A 74 -15.55 -3.02 -17.41
C PRO A 74 -16.29 -2.39 -16.21
N ASP A 75 -17.58 -2.08 -16.34
CA ASP A 75 -18.37 -1.53 -15.24
C ASP A 75 -18.59 -2.58 -14.14
N ALA A 76 -18.88 -3.82 -14.49
CA ALA A 76 -19.00 -4.90 -13.52
C ALA A 76 -17.66 -5.19 -12.81
N VAL A 77 -16.54 -5.09 -13.55
CA VAL A 77 -15.20 -5.20 -12.94
C VAL A 77 -14.98 -4.10 -11.93
N ARG A 78 -15.27 -2.84 -12.30
CA ARG A 78 -15.15 -1.67 -11.41
C ARG A 78 -15.95 -1.83 -10.13
N ASP A 79 -17.21 -2.24 -10.24
CA ASP A 79 -18.09 -2.41 -9.09
C ASP A 79 -17.61 -3.55 -8.17
N ALA A 80 -17.19 -4.66 -8.73
CA ALA A 80 -16.65 -5.79 -7.97
C ALA A 80 -15.31 -5.43 -7.30
N ALA A 81 -14.45 -4.69 -7.98
CA ALA A 81 -13.19 -4.21 -7.43
C ALA A 81 -13.40 -3.24 -6.25
N LYS A 82 -14.30 -2.26 -6.40
CA LYS A 82 -14.63 -1.30 -5.32
C LYS A 82 -15.18 -1.99 -4.08
N LYS A 83 -16.10 -2.95 -4.25
CA LYS A 83 -16.59 -3.78 -3.13
C LYS A 83 -15.48 -4.55 -2.45
N SER A 84 -14.54 -5.07 -3.21
CA SER A 84 -13.35 -5.78 -2.68
C SER A 84 -12.41 -4.82 -1.94
N MET A 85 -12.18 -3.61 -2.47
CA MET A 85 -11.41 -2.55 -1.81
C MET A 85 -12.03 -2.13 -0.48
N ARG A 86 -13.37 -2.11 -0.39
CA ARG A 86 -14.06 -1.87 0.89
C ARG A 86 -13.69 -2.94 1.92
N VAL A 87 -13.78 -4.22 1.58
CA VAL A 87 -13.41 -5.33 2.48
C VAL A 87 -11.95 -5.25 2.90
N HIS A 88 -11.07 -4.90 1.97
CA HIS A 88 -9.64 -4.69 2.22
C HIS A 88 -9.41 -3.57 3.26
N VAL A 89 -10.02 -2.41 3.05
CA VAL A 89 -9.90 -1.25 3.95
C VAL A 89 -10.51 -1.55 5.33
N GLU A 90 -11.65 -2.23 5.40
CA GLU A 90 -12.26 -2.66 6.67
C GLU A 90 -11.30 -3.58 7.47
N ALA A 91 -10.56 -4.46 6.81
CA ALA A 91 -9.53 -5.27 7.47
C ALA A 91 -8.33 -4.43 7.94
N MET A 92 -7.88 -3.44 7.17
CA MET A 92 -6.84 -2.49 7.59
C MET A 92 -7.28 -1.70 8.82
N LEU A 93 -8.52 -1.21 8.85
CA LEU A 93 -9.10 -0.55 10.03
C LEU A 93 -9.17 -1.47 11.25
N ALA A 94 -9.41 -2.75 11.06
CA ALA A 94 -9.39 -3.72 12.15
C ALA A 94 -7.99 -3.91 12.74
N PHE A 95 -6.93 -3.86 11.93
CA PHE A 95 -5.55 -3.83 12.42
C PHE A 95 -5.24 -2.54 13.18
N GLN A 96 -5.64 -1.38 12.64
CA GLN A 96 -5.46 -0.10 13.32
C GLN A 96 -6.14 -0.08 14.71
N LYS A 97 -7.36 -0.61 14.82
CA LYS A 97 -8.07 -0.73 16.11
C LYS A 97 -7.34 -1.59 17.14
N GLN A 98 -6.45 -2.48 16.70
CA GLN A 98 -5.59 -3.27 17.56
C GLN A 98 -4.29 -2.52 17.97
N GLY A 99 -4.15 -1.24 17.58
CA GLY A 99 -2.97 -0.43 17.85
C GLY A 99 -1.81 -0.67 16.86
N ILE A 100 -2.04 -1.39 15.77
CA ILE A 100 -1.02 -1.67 14.76
C ILE A 100 -0.90 -0.46 13.83
N PRO A 101 0.29 0.11 13.63
CA PRO A 101 0.53 1.16 12.63
C PRO A 101 0.01 0.75 11.26
N THR A 102 -0.95 1.51 10.75
CA THR A 102 -1.64 1.17 9.48
C THR A 102 -1.71 2.40 8.60
N PHE A 103 -1.35 2.27 7.33
CA PHE A 103 -1.36 3.37 6.36
C PHE A 103 -1.47 2.84 4.92
N ASP A 104 -1.95 3.67 4.00
CA ASP A 104 -1.83 3.43 2.57
C ASP A 104 -0.68 4.25 1.95
N TYR A 105 -0.29 3.87 0.76
CA TYR A 105 0.78 4.57 0.01
C TYR A 105 0.24 5.63 -0.98
N GLY A 106 -1.01 6.08 -0.80
CA GLY A 106 -1.61 7.16 -1.62
C GLY A 106 -2.20 6.68 -2.95
N ASN A 107 -2.86 5.52 -2.95
CA ASN A 107 -3.37 4.84 -4.14
C ASN A 107 -4.90 4.90 -4.33
N ASN A 108 -5.61 5.81 -3.66
CA ASN A 108 -7.06 5.98 -3.71
C ASN A 108 -7.91 4.86 -3.08
N ILE A 109 -7.33 3.80 -2.51
CA ILE A 109 -8.11 2.67 -1.98
C ILE A 109 -9.14 3.11 -0.93
N ARG A 110 -8.78 4.07 -0.07
CA ARG A 110 -9.69 4.60 0.97
C ARG A 110 -10.88 5.34 0.36
N GLN A 111 -10.66 6.09 -0.70
CA GLN A 111 -11.76 6.79 -1.39
C GLN A 111 -12.71 5.78 -2.05
N MET A 112 -12.18 4.76 -2.73
CA MET A 112 -12.99 3.70 -3.33
C MET A 112 -13.81 2.95 -2.27
N ALA A 113 -13.24 2.65 -1.12
CA ALA A 113 -13.94 2.01 -0.01
C ALA A 113 -15.02 2.93 0.59
N LYS A 114 -14.76 4.23 0.70
CA LYS A 114 -15.74 5.22 1.18
C LYS A 114 -16.93 5.33 0.25
N ASP A 115 -16.71 5.36 -1.06
CA ASP A 115 -17.75 5.37 -2.09
C ASP A 115 -18.67 4.13 -1.97
N GLU A 116 -18.13 3.01 -1.52
CA GLU A 116 -18.86 1.76 -1.23
C GLU A 116 -19.45 1.69 0.19
N GLY A 117 -19.45 2.79 0.94
CA GLY A 117 -20.11 2.92 2.24
C GLY A 117 -19.21 2.65 3.46
N CYS A 118 -17.90 2.51 3.33
CA CYS A 118 -16.97 2.50 4.45
C CYS A 118 -16.75 3.95 4.94
N THR A 119 -17.65 4.46 5.78
CA THR A 119 -17.67 5.88 6.19
C THR A 119 -16.42 6.32 6.93
N ASN A 120 -15.75 5.39 7.61
CA ASN A 120 -14.52 5.59 8.38
C ASN A 120 -13.24 5.20 7.64
N ALA A 121 -13.28 5.06 6.31
CA ALA A 121 -12.13 4.63 5.49
C ALA A 121 -10.88 5.50 5.67
N PHE A 122 -11.02 6.74 6.14
CA PHE A 122 -9.92 7.69 6.36
C PHE A 122 -9.44 7.77 7.81
N ASP A 123 -9.89 6.88 8.70
CA ASP A 123 -9.44 6.88 10.11
C ASP A 123 -7.95 6.50 10.24
N PHE A 124 -7.39 5.73 9.31
CA PHE A 124 -5.94 5.57 9.21
C PHE A 124 -5.35 6.55 8.17
N PRO A 125 -4.12 7.03 8.39
CA PRO A 125 -3.51 8.04 7.52
C PRO A 125 -2.96 7.44 6.23
N GLY A 126 -2.69 8.32 5.24
CA GLY A 126 -1.78 8.00 4.14
C GLY A 126 -0.33 8.13 4.58
N PHE A 127 0.57 7.41 3.91
CA PHE A 127 2.01 7.41 4.19
C PHE A 127 2.62 8.83 4.14
N VAL A 128 2.26 9.60 3.11
CA VAL A 128 2.82 10.95 2.93
C VAL A 128 2.50 11.87 4.09
N PRO A 129 1.22 12.07 4.52
CA PRO A 129 0.92 12.95 5.63
C PRO A 129 1.45 12.43 6.97
N ALA A 130 1.50 11.10 7.18
CA ALA A 130 1.93 10.52 8.44
C ALA A 130 3.45 10.55 8.66
N TYR A 131 4.21 10.23 7.61
CA TYR A 131 5.66 9.98 7.76
C TYR A 131 6.52 10.90 6.89
N VAL A 132 6.13 11.13 5.63
CA VAL A 132 6.98 11.87 4.68
C VAL A 132 6.93 13.38 4.92
N ARG A 133 5.72 13.94 5.04
CA ARG A 133 5.55 15.38 5.23
C ARG A 133 6.29 15.94 6.45
N PRO A 134 6.19 15.33 7.66
CA PRO A 134 6.92 15.82 8.84
C PRO A 134 8.44 15.86 8.63
N LEU A 135 9.01 14.89 7.90
CA LEU A 135 10.43 14.84 7.58
C LEU A 135 10.79 15.91 6.53
N PHE A 136 10.02 16.03 5.47
CA PHE A 136 10.25 17.02 4.41
C PHE A 136 10.18 18.45 4.95
N CYS A 137 9.26 18.74 5.87
CA CYS A 137 9.18 20.05 6.53
C CYS A 137 10.42 20.38 7.36
N ARG A 138 11.21 19.36 7.72
CA ARG A 138 12.49 19.49 8.42
C ARG A 138 13.70 19.42 7.51
N GLY A 139 13.51 19.36 6.20
CA GLY A 139 14.58 19.22 5.21
C GLY A 139 15.13 17.78 5.09
N VAL A 140 14.49 16.80 5.70
CA VAL A 140 14.92 15.38 5.68
C VAL A 140 14.07 14.61 4.68
N GLY A 141 14.68 13.96 3.71
CA GLY A 141 13.94 13.07 2.81
C GLY A 141 14.65 12.75 1.51
N PRO A 142 14.13 11.79 0.74
CA PRO A 142 14.61 11.50 -0.59
C PRO A 142 14.09 12.57 -1.55
N PHE A 143 14.95 13.48 -1.98
CA PHE A 143 14.64 14.42 -3.04
C PHE A 143 15.02 13.83 -4.39
N ARG A 144 14.17 14.06 -5.39
CA ARG A 144 14.44 13.67 -6.77
C ARG A 144 14.55 14.93 -7.62
N TRP A 145 15.61 15.01 -8.40
CA TRP A 145 15.86 16.11 -9.30
C TRP A 145 15.50 15.71 -10.74
N ALA A 146 14.94 16.66 -11.48
CA ALA A 146 14.73 16.51 -12.91
C ALA A 146 15.38 17.71 -13.61
N ALA A 147 16.29 17.45 -14.55
CA ALA A 147 16.87 18.48 -15.41
C ALA A 147 15.91 18.76 -16.56
N LEU A 148 15.14 19.84 -16.49
CA LEU A 148 14.23 20.25 -17.57
C LEU A 148 14.97 20.65 -18.85
N SER A 149 16.25 21.03 -18.76
CA SER A 149 17.15 21.27 -19.89
C SER A 149 17.53 20.00 -20.65
N GLY A 150 17.38 18.80 -20.01
CA GLY A 150 17.93 17.54 -20.51
C GLY A 150 19.45 17.41 -20.27
N ASP A 151 20.10 18.40 -19.64
CA ASP A 151 21.53 18.38 -19.32
C ASP A 151 21.73 17.76 -17.92
N PRO A 152 22.43 16.63 -17.76
CA PRO A 152 22.72 16.01 -16.47
C PRO A 152 23.56 16.90 -15.55
N GLU A 153 24.33 17.87 -16.08
CA GLU A 153 25.11 18.79 -15.28
C GLU A 153 24.25 19.65 -14.35
N ASP A 154 23.02 19.95 -14.71
CA ASP A 154 22.08 20.65 -13.83
C ASP A 154 21.71 19.85 -12.59
N ILE A 155 21.64 18.52 -12.72
CA ILE A 155 21.42 17.60 -11.58
C ILE A 155 22.65 17.61 -10.68
N TYR A 156 23.85 17.52 -11.25
CA TYR A 156 25.10 17.51 -10.47
C TYR A 156 25.32 18.83 -9.72
N LYS A 157 25.06 19.97 -10.33
CA LYS A 157 25.12 21.28 -9.67
C LYS A 157 24.13 21.39 -8.51
N THR A 158 22.89 20.92 -8.71
CA THR A 158 21.85 20.93 -7.66
C THR A 158 22.24 20.02 -6.51
N ALA A 159 22.72 18.80 -6.80
CA ALA A 159 23.16 17.85 -5.78
C ALA A 159 24.37 18.38 -4.98
N ALA A 160 25.33 19.01 -5.65
CA ALA A 160 26.47 19.64 -4.99
C ALA A 160 26.03 20.77 -4.05
N LYS A 161 25.07 21.61 -4.49
CA LYS A 161 24.54 22.70 -3.67
C LYS A 161 23.78 22.20 -2.44
N VAL A 162 23.02 21.10 -2.57
CA VAL A 162 22.36 20.48 -1.41
C VAL A 162 23.36 20.00 -0.38
N LYS A 163 24.44 19.33 -0.80
CA LYS A 163 25.52 18.89 0.12
C LYS A 163 26.22 20.05 0.84
N GLU A 164 26.36 21.20 0.17
CA GLU A 164 26.91 22.40 0.79
C GLU A 164 25.99 22.98 1.87
N LEU A 165 24.68 22.98 1.63
CA LEU A 165 23.68 23.61 2.51
C LEU A 165 23.18 22.70 3.64
N ILE A 166 23.19 21.41 3.41
CA ILE A 166 22.74 20.37 4.35
C ILE A 166 23.89 19.38 4.53
N PRO A 167 24.86 19.71 5.38
CA PRO A 167 25.96 18.78 5.67
C PRO A 167 25.42 17.50 6.33
N ASP A 168 26.07 16.39 6.03
CA ASP A 168 25.79 15.11 6.71
C ASP A 168 26.05 15.28 8.22
N ASP A 169 25.09 14.85 9.06
CA ASP A 169 25.21 14.75 10.51
C ASP A 169 26.15 13.60 10.93
#